data_f8e131e641320a41ad7ee0f64e2bc5e1
#
_entry.id   f8e131e641320a41ad7ee0f64e2bc5e1
#
_cell.length_a   1.000
_cell.length_b   1.000
_cell.length_c   1.000
_cell.angle_alpha   90.00
_cell.angle_beta   90.00
_cell.angle_gamma   90.00
#
_symmetry.space_group_name_H-M   'P 1'
#
loop_
_entity.id
_entity.type
_entity.pdbx_description
1 polymer ?
#
loop_
_entity_poly.entity_id
_entity_poly.type
_entity_poly.pdbx_seq_one_letter_code
_entity_poly.pdbx_strand_id
1 'polypeptide(L)' 'MACENYKARLTKGLLGVDLGEGYIVEILNFMTKRVLRRELFDDSDDARDELARIRDDIEKLTTEEFRKKYLQRP' A
#
# COMPACT_ATOMS: atom_id res chain seq x y z
N MET A 1 -1.75 -0.85 -17.54
CA MET A 1 -0.72 -0.55 -16.52
C MET A 1 -1.37 -0.51 -15.15
N ALA A 2 -0.64 -0.95 -14.13
CA ALA A 2 -1.18 -0.94 -12.77
C ALA A 2 -1.54 0.46 -12.28
N CYS A 3 -0.87 1.50 -12.79
CA CYS A 3 -1.15 2.89 -12.41
C CYS A 3 -2.56 3.36 -12.80
N GLU A 4 -3.22 2.68 -13.70
CA GLU A 4 -4.59 2.98 -14.09
C GLU A 4 -5.62 2.39 -13.13
N ASN A 5 -5.21 1.39 -12.37
CA ASN A 5 -6.12 0.63 -11.51
C ASN A 5 -5.82 0.75 -10.02
N TYR A 6 -4.59 1.05 -9.66
CA TYR A 6 -4.16 1.04 -8.26
C TYR A 6 -3.44 2.30 -7.86
N LYS A 7 -3.60 2.67 -6.60
CA LYS A 7 -2.82 3.73 -5.97
C LYS A 7 -2.32 3.26 -4.61
N ALA A 8 -1.19 3.80 -4.19
CA ALA A 8 -0.66 3.57 -2.86
C ALA A 8 -0.62 4.89 -2.11
N ARG A 9 -0.89 4.84 -0.81
CA ARG A 9 -0.82 6.02 0.03
C ARG A 9 -0.27 5.68 1.41
N LEU A 10 0.32 6.68 2.04
CA LEU A 10 0.78 6.60 3.41
C LEU A 10 -0.12 7.47 4.29
N THR A 11 -0.67 6.87 5.33
CA THR A 11 -1.44 7.62 6.32
C THR A 11 -0.81 7.43 7.69
N LYS A 12 -1.00 8.42 8.55
CA LYS A 12 -0.56 8.35 9.94
C LYS A 12 -1.78 8.11 10.80
N GLY A 13 -1.67 7.20 11.77
CA GLY A 13 -2.80 6.91 12.63
C GLY A 13 -2.43 6.00 13.78
N LEU A 14 -3.43 5.58 14.52
CA LEU A 14 -3.23 4.66 15.65
C LEU A 14 -3.14 3.23 15.14
N LEU A 15 -2.10 2.53 15.60
CA LEU A 15 -1.93 1.11 15.28
C LEU A 15 -2.80 0.24 16.18
N GLY A 16 -3.18 0.77 17.35
CA GLY A 16 -4.00 0.08 18.33
C GLY A 16 -3.93 0.83 19.65
N VAL A 17 -4.78 0.46 20.60
CA VAL A 17 -4.88 1.15 21.88
C VAL A 17 -3.55 1.14 22.64
N ASP A 18 -2.85 0.00 22.60
CA ASP A 18 -1.60 -0.19 23.33
C ASP A 18 -0.36 0.05 22.46
N LEU A 19 -0.52 0.20 21.15
CA LEU A 19 0.62 0.32 20.22
C LEU A 19 0.95 1.76 19.86
N GLY A 20 0.06 2.69 20.18
CA GLY A 20 0.27 4.10 19.91
C GLY A 20 0.13 4.45 18.43
N GLU A 21 0.72 5.59 18.06
CA GLU A 21 0.68 6.08 16.69
C GLU A 21 1.69 5.38 15.81
N GLY A 22 1.36 5.22 14.55
CA GLY A 22 2.24 4.63 13.58
C GLY A 22 1.88 5.06 12.17
N TYR A 23 2.36 4.30 11.19
CA TYR A 23 2.21 4.61 9.78
C TYR A 23 1.52 3.45 9.09
N ILE A 24 0.60 3.77 8.19
CA ILE A 24 -0.19 2.79 7.46
C ILE A 24 0.02 3.00 5.97
N VAL A 25 0.55 1.98 5.29
CA VAL A 25 0.69 1.99 3.84
C VAL A 25 -0.47 1.21 3.26
N GLU A 26 -1.26 1.86 2.40
CA GLU A 26 -2.47 1.27 1.84
C GLU A 26 -2.39 1.21 0.33
N ILE A 27 -2.89 0.11 -0.24
CA ILE A 27 -3.09 -0.02 -1.67
C ILE A 27 -4.59 0.05 -1.92
N LEU A 28 -4.98 0.96 -2.81
CA LEU A 28 -6.37 1.24 -3.13
C LEU A 28 -6.68 0.88 -4.56
N ASN A 29 -7.92 0.47 -4.80
CA ASN A 29 -8.46 0.44 -6.15
C ASN A 29 -8.78 1.88 -6.53
N PHE A 30 -8.18 2.35 -7.63
CA PHE A 30 -8.32 3.75 -8.05
C PHE A 30 -9.77 4.12 -8.39
N MET A 31 -10.50 3.19 -9.00
CA MET A 31 -11.86 3.46 -9.46
C MET A 31 -12.89 3.42 -8.33
N THR A 32 -12.78 2.41 -7.46
CA THR A 32 -13.77 2.19 -6.39
C THR A 32 -13.40 2.86 -5.08
N LYS A 33 -12.14 3.29 -4.94
CA LYS A 33 -11.59 3.85 -3.71
C LYS A 33 -11.53 2.86 -2.54
N ARG A 34 -11.70 1.57 -2.82
CA ARG A 34 -11.60 0.54 -1.77
C ARG A 34 -10.16 0.26 -1.41
N VAL A 35 -9.91 0.10 -0.13
CA VAL A 35 -8.61 -0.33 0.37
C VAL A 35 -8.50 -1.83 0.16
N LEU A 36 -7.49 -2.25 -0.62
CA LEU A 36 -7.29 -3.66 -0.97
C LEU A 36 -6.22 -4.31 -0.10
N ARG A 37 -5.28 -3.53 0.39
CA ARG A 37 -4.21 -4.02 1.24
C ARG A 37 -3.79 -2.91 2.18
N ARG A 38 -3.51 -3.29 3.43
CA ARG A 38 -3.06 -2.36 4.46
C ARG A 38 -1.89 -2.97 5.20
N GLU A 39 -0.81 -2.21 5.36
CA GLU A 39 0.37 -2.69 6.05
C GLU A 39 0.77 -1.67 7.11
N LEU A 40 1.02 -2.14 8.33
CA LEU A 40 1.27 -1.28 9.48
C LEU A 40 2.76 -1.21 9.78
N PHE A 41 3.25 -0.01 10.04
CA PHE A 41 4.64 0.24 10.38
C PHE A 41 4.71 1.15 11.61
N ASP A 42 5.67 0.88 12.48
CA ASP A 42 5.95 1.76 13.62
C ASP A 42 7.03 2.78 13.30
N ASP A 43 7.78 2.57 12.20
CA ASP A 43 8.88 3.44 11.77
C ASP A 43 8.50 4.13 10.46
N SER A 44 8.65 5.47 10.43
CA SER A 44 8.33 6.26 9.24
C SER A 44 9.23 5.92 8.05
N ASP A 45 10.51 5.64 8.30
CA ASP A 45 11.44 5.32 7.22
C ASP A 45 11.08 4.00 6.54
N ASP A 46 10.71 2.99 7.34
CA ASP A 46 10.26 1.71 6.80
C ASP A 46 8.98 1.87 5.98
N ALA A 47 8.04 2.67 6.48
CA ALA A 47 6.79 2.93 5.78
C ALA A 47 7.03 3.65 4.44
N ARG A 48 7.91 4.63 4.44
CA ARG A 48 8.25 5.37 3.22
C ARG A 48 8.96 4.50 2.19
N ASP A 49 9.84 3.63 2.65
CA ASP A 49 10.53 2.69 1.75
C ASP A 49 9.54 1.74 1.10
N GLU A 50 8.59 1.21 1.86
CA GLU A 50 7.57 0.34 1.32
C GLU A 50 6.67 1.10 0.33
N LEU A 51 6.27 2.30 0.69
CA LEU A 51 5.45 3.13 -0.19
C LEU A 51 6.15 3.40 -1.52
N ALA A 52 7.44 3.75 -1.47
CA ALA A 52 8.23 4.00 -2.67
C ALA A 52 8.33 2.76 -3.54
N ARG A 53 8.53 1.61 -2.94
CA ARG A 53 8.61 0.33 -3.65
C ARG A 53 7.29 0.00 -4.34
N ILE A 54 6.18 0.17 -3.62
CA ILE A 54 4.86 -0.10 -4.17
C ILE A 54 4.56 0.85 -5.33
N ARG A 55 4.86 2.14 -5.17
CA ARG A 55 4.64 3.13 -6.22
C ARG A 55 5.46 2.85 -7.46
N ASP A 56 6.71 2.42 -7.27
CA ASP A 56 7.58 2.05 -8.38
C ASP A 56 6.98 0.86 -9.15
N ASP A 57 6.50 -0.14 -8.43
CA ASP A 57 5.87 -1.31 -9.06
C ASP A 57 4.56 -0.95 -9.75
N ILE A 58 3.79 -0.01 -9.19
CA ILE A 58 2.57 0.48 -9.84
C ILE A 58 2.90 1.09 -11.20
N GLU A 59 4.01 1.81 -11.30
CA GLU A 59 4.43 2.42 -12.56
C GLU A 59 4.99 1.41 -13.57
N LYS A 60 5.66 0.39 -13.08
CA LYS A 60 6.41 -0.55 -13.94
C LYS A 60 5.65 -1.81 -14.31
N LEU A 61 4.82 -2.32 -13.41
CA LEU A 61 4.15 -3.59 -13.62
C LEU A 61 2.82 -3.41 -14.34
N THR A 62 2.39 -4.46 -15.03
CA THR A 62 1.02 -4.51 -15.54
C THR A 62 0.05 -4.71 -14.37
N THR A 63 -1.23 -4.47 -14.62
CA THR A 63 -2.28 -4.68 -13.62
C THR A 63 -2.23 -6.10 -13.07
N GLU A 64 -2.07 -7.08 -13.95
CA GLU A 64 -2.05 -8.48 -13.54
C GLU A 64 -0.82 -8.83 -12.72
N GLU A 65 0.35 -8.35 -13.14
CA GLU A 65 1.59 -8.58 -12.41
C GLU A 65 1.55 -7.97 -11.01
N PHE A 66 1.02 -6.75 -10.91
CA PHE A 66 0.87 -6.08 -9.63
C PHE A 66 -0.08 -6.84 -8.70
N ARG A 67 -1.21 -7.29 -9.24
CA ARG A 67 -2.18 -8.07 -8.47
C ARG A 67 -1.55 -9.33 -7.91
N LYS A 68 -0.80 -10.04 -8.72
CA LYS A 68 -0.12 -11.27 -8.29
C LYS A 68 0.90 -11.02 -7.21
N LYS A 69 1.63 -9.92 -7.31
CA LYS A 69 2.69 -9.61 -6.35
C LYS A 69 2.17 -9.15 -5.00
N TYR A 70 1.11 -8.34 -4.98
CA TYR A 70 0.66 -7.67 -3.77
C TYR A 70 -0.70 -8.11 -3.26
N LEU A 71 -1.60 -8.50 -4.14
CA LEU A 71 -3.00 -8.68 -3.80
C LEU A 71 -3.49 -10.11 -3.85
N GLN A 72 -2.76 -11.00 -4.49
CA GLN A 72 -3.13 -12.41 -4.58
C GLN A 72 -2.74 -13.13 -3.29
N ARG A 73 -3.71 -13.81 -2.71
CA ARG A 73 -3.46 -14.62 -1.51
C ARG A 73 -2.96 -16.00 -1.91
N PRO A 74 -2.04 -16.57 -1.12
CA PRO A 74 -1.59 -17.95 -1.35
C PRO A 74 -2.72 -18.97 -1.12
#